data_a1dfbdd95c328baffff604ddc2e53fe2
#
_entry.id   a1dfbdd95c328baffff604ddc2e53fe2
#
_cell.length_a   1.000
_cell.length_b   1.000
_cell.length_c   1.000
_cell.angle_alpha   90.00
_cell.angle_beta   90.00
_cell.angle_gamma   90.00
#
_symmetry.space_group_name_H-M   'P 1'
#
loop_
_entity.id
_entity.type
_entity.pdbx_description
1 polymer ?
#
loop_
_entity_poly.entity_id
_entity_poly.type
_entity_poly.pdbx_seq_one_letter_code
_entity_poly.pdbx_strand_id
1 'polypeptide(L)'
;MATIAAETEEGSHGARRRRAFRLSPSAISYLQATPLIAILGFFFLLPIAMIAVVSFWDYDFAGLYPDFLTMNYTDTLGSWVTWKTYLNTLKFTAIVWALTLVIGFWVAYFLAFHIRKTSTQMILFLICTVPFMTSNIIRMISWIPVLGRNGLVNSTLIEMGVIPQPIEWLLYSDFAVVLAMVHLYTLFMVTPIFNTLMRIDRSLFEAARDAGASGWQVLWNVVIPLAKPGMAIGTIFVVTLVMADFSTVQVMSGGQSASVALMMKNQMSLLQYPAAAANAVVLLAVVLLMVAAILRVVDIRKEL
;
A
#
# COMPACT_ATOMS: atom_id res chain seq x y z
N MET A 1 8.25 -87.30 47.43
CA MET A 1 8.37 -86.33 48.54
C MET A 1 8.08 -84.98 47.94
N ALA A 2 6.91 -84.55 47.94
CA ALA A 2 6.19 -83.62 48.81
C ALA A 2 6.94 -82.28 48.98
N THR A 3 6.35 -81.20 48.46
CA THR A 3 6.19 -79.93 49.14
C THR A 3 5.45 -78.99 48.21
N ILE A 4 4.22 -78.88 48.41
CA ILE A 4 3.35 -77.78 48.89
C ILE A 4 3.47 -76.44 48.09
N ALA A 5 2.33 -76.16 47.46
CA ALA A 5 1.93 -74.90 46.88
C ALA A 5 1.86 -73.71 47.91
N ALA A 6 2.17 -72.54 47.47
CA ALA A 6 1.69 -71.28 48.07
C ALA A 6 1.20 -70.34 46.99
N GLU A 7 -0.11 -70.24 46.87
CA GLU A 7 -0.81 -69.17 46.16
C GLU A 7 -0.53 -67.86 46.84
N THR A 8 -0.11 -66.87 46.11
CA THR A 8 -0.23 -65.47 46.49
C THR A 8 -1.01 -64.74 45.40
N GLU A 9 -2.24 -64.42 45.71
CA GLU A 9 -3.05 -63.41 45.02
C GLU A 9 -2.35 -62.07 45.09
N GLU A 10 -1.86 -61.53 43.96
CA GLU A 10 -1.50 -60.15 43.83
C GLU A 10 -2.58 -59.40 43.06
N GLY A 11 -3.13 -58.44 43.77
CA GLY A 11 -4.29 -57.65 43.37
C GLY A 11 -4.06 -56.85 42.07
N SER A 12 -5.01 -57.03 41.18
CA SER A 12 -5.23 -56.20 39.99
C SER A 12 -5.49 -54.74 40.38
N HIS A 13 -4.46 -53.96 40.54
CA HIS A 13 -4.60 -52.49 40.53
C HIS A 13 -4.85 -51.99 39.10
N GLY A 14 -6.13 -51.79 38.80
CA GLY A 14 -6.57 -51.13 37.58
C GLY A 14 -5.92 -49.74 37.38
N ALA A 15 -4.82 -49.72 36.69
CA ALA A 15 -4.21 -48.48 36.21
C ALA A 15 -5.22 -47.76 35.29
N ARG A 16 -6.02 -46.85 35.82
CA ARG A 16 -6.78 -45.88 35.02
C ARG A 16 -5.80 -45.17 34.12
N ARG A 17 -5.66 -45.65 32.88
CA ARG A 17 -5.01 -44.91 31.79
C ARG A 17 -5.71 -43.56 31.67
N ARG A 18 -5.13 -42.52 32.24
CA ARG A 18 -5.49 -41.14 31.93
C ARG A 18 -5.34 -40.99 30.40
N ARG A 19 -6.47 -40.95 29.70
CA ARG A 19 -6.51 -40.56 28.29
C ARG A 19 -5.88 -39.16 28.19
N ALA A 20 -4.59 -39.10 27.87
CA ALA A 20 -3.97 -37.85 27.51
C ALA A 20 -4.74 -37.33 26.29
N PHE A 21 -5.38 -36.20 26.45
CA PHE A 21 -6.12 -35.51 25.41
C PHE A 21 -5.09 -35.07 24.37
N ARG A 22 -4.77 -35.96 23.43
CA ARG A 22 -3.88 -35.63 22.31
C ARG A 22 -4.70 -34.78 21.34
N LEU A 23 -4.45 -33.47 21.39
CA LEU A 23 -4.96 -32.55 20.37
C LEU A 23 -4.49 -33.04 19.00
N SER A 24 -5.36 -33.00 18.00
CA SER A 24 -4.97 -33.32 16.63
C SER A 24 -3.90 -32.33 16.16
N PRO A 25 -2.99 -32.69 15.24
CA PRO A 25 -1.99 -31.77 14.71
C PRO A 25 -2.59 -30.46 14.18
N SER A 26 -3.77 -30.54 13.55
CA SER A 26 -4.54 -29.37 13.11
C SER A 26 -5.02 -28.50 14.28
N ALA A 27 -5.49 -29.10 15.39
CA ALA A 27 -5.91 -28.35 16.57
C ALA A 27 -4.75 -27.59 17.23
N ILE A 28 -3.55 -28.19 17.25
CA ILE A 28 -2.33 -27.53 17.73
C ILE A 28 -1.97 -26.32 16.85
N SER A 29 -2.04 -26.48 15.52
CA SER A 29 -1.78 -25.40 14.58
C SER A 29 -2.78 -24.25 14.74
N TYR A 30 -4.06 -24.54 14.89
CA TYR A 30 -5.08 -23.50 15.18
C TYR A 30 -4.84 -22.82 16.53
N LEU A 31 -4.46 -23.56 17.58
CA LEU A 31 -4.17 -22.99 18.90
C LEU A 31 -2.95 -22.07 18.85
N GLN A 32 -1.92 -22.42 18.07
CA GLN A 32 -0.75 -21.58 17.85
C GLN A 32 -1.07 -20.32 17.03
N ALA A 33 -2.00 -20.40 16.07
CA ALA A 33 -2.45 -19.26 15.28
C ALA A 33 -3.45 -18.35 16.04
N THR A 34 -4.13 -18.86 17.07
CA THR A 34 -5.16 -18.13 17.82
C THR A 34 -4.70 -16.77 18.36
N PRO A 35 -3.53 -16.60 18.98
CA PRO A 35 -3.10 -15.29 19.46
C PRO A 35 -2.96 -14.27 18.33
N LEU A 36 -2.39 -14.68 17.20
CA LEU A 36 -2.25 -13.81 16.02
C LEU A 36 -3.62 -13.44 15.43
N ILE A 37 -4.52 -14.42 15.28
CA ILE A 37 -5.89 -14.20 14.79
C ILE A 37 -6.65 -13.28 15.72
N ALA A 38 -6.52 -13.46 17.04
CA ALA A 38 -7.18 -12.60 18.04
C ALA A 38 -6.66 -11.15 17.97
N ILE A 39 -5.34 -10.95 17.85
CA ILE A 39 -4.74 -9.63 17.70
C ILE A 39 -5.22 -8.96 16.41
N LEU A 40 -5.14 -9.66 15.28
CA LEU A 40 -5.61 -9.13 14.00
C LEU A 40 -7.11 -8.85 14.01
N GLY A 41 -7.93 -9.74 14.59
CA GLY A 41 -9.37 -9.55 14.74
C GLY A 41 -9.70 -8.32 15.55
N PHE A 42 -9.06 -8.16 16.69
CA PHE A 42 -9.33 -7.04 17.60
C PHE A 42 -8.79 -5.70 17.07
N PHE A 43 -7.56 -5.64 16.65
CA PHE A 43 -6.93 -4.37 16.25
C PHE A 43 -7.18 -3.97 14.80
N PHE A 44 -7.57 -4.88 13.93
CA PHE A 44 -7.81 -4.61 12.52
C PHE A 44 -9.29 -4.68 12.14
N LEU A 45 -9.98 -5.80 12.41
CA LEU A 45 -11.38 -5.96 12.02
C LEU A 45 -12.34 -5.13 12.86
N LEU A 46 -12.08 -4.98 14.18
CA LEU A 46 -12.97 -4.23 15.05
C LEU A 46 -13.06 -2.74 14.64
N PRO A 47 -11.95 -2.00 14.40
CA PRO A 47 -12.05 -0.61 13.93
C PRO A 47 -12.77 -0.47 12.60
N ILE A 48 -12.55 -1.38 11.65
CA ILE A 48 -13.25 -1.37 10.36
C ILE A 48 -14.75 -1.61 10.55
N ALA A 49 -15.12 -2.57 11.39
CA ALA A 49 -16.51 -2.83 11.73
C ALA A 49 -17.16 -1.63 12.44
N MET A 50 -16.43 -0.96 13.33
CA MET A 50 -16.89 0.28 13.99
C MET A 50 -17.17 1.39 12.98
N ILE A 51 -16.25 1.62 12.02
CA ILE A 51 -16.47 2.59 10.94
C ILE A 51 -17.71 2.23 10.13
N ALA A 52 -17.88 0.94 9.77
CA ALA A 52 -19.05 0.48 9.04
C ALA A 52 -20.36 0.66 9.84
N VAL A 53 -20.36 0.48 11.16
CA VAL A 53 -21.52 0.72 12.01
C VAL A 53 -21.81 2.23 12.12
N VAL A 54 -20.80 3.04 12.42
CA VAL A 54 -20.95 4.49 12.57
C VAL A 54 -21.43 5.15 11.28
N SER A 55 -21.12 4.59 10.11
CA SER A 55 -21.57 5.12 8.81
C SER A 55 -23.09 5.16 8.63
N PHE A 56 -23.84 4.41 9.44
CA PHE A 56 -25.33 4.41 9.45
C PHE A 56 -25.93 5.30 10.53
N TRP A 57 -25.10 5.88 11.43
CA TRP A 57 -25.59 6.72 12.52
C TRP A 57 -26.00 8.11 12.02
N ASP A 58 -26.88 8.75 12.80
CA ASP A 58 -27.23 10.15 12.63
C ASP A 58 -26.30 11.04 13.46
N TYR A 59 -26.22 12.33 13.09
CA TYR A 59 -25.43 13.31 13.82
C TYR A 59 -26.06 14.70 13.70
N ASP A 60 -25.97 15.46 14.77
CA ASP A 60 -26.31 16.88 14.81
C ASP A 60 -25.25 17.65 15.64
N PHE A 61 -25.53 18.92 15.92
CA PHE A 61 -24.65 19.76 16.74
C PHE A 61 -24.58 19.31 18.21
N ALA A 62 -25.50 18.48 18.68
CA ALA A 62 -25.56 18.00 20.07
C ALA A 62 -24.83 16.65 20.23
N GLY A 63 -24.66 15.84 19.18
CA GLY A 63 -23.94 14.59 19.28
C GLY A 63 -24.17 13.57 18.14
N LEU A 64 -23.78 12.35 18.46
CA LEU A 64 -23.94 11.18 17.60
C LEU A 64 -25.08 10.32 18.13
N TYR A 65 -25.97 9.94 17.26
CA TYR A 65 -27.14 9.11 17.60
C TYR A 65 -27.06 7.77 16.89
N PRO A 66 -27.02 6.65 17.65
CA PRO A 66 -27.10 5.33 17.04
C PRO A 66 -28.46 5.15 16.35
N ASP A 67 -28.44 5.18 15.03
CA ASP A 67 -29.60 4.88 14.19
C ASP A 67 -29.13 4.08 12.97
N PHE A 68 -30.05 3.46 12.21
CA PHE A 68 -29.71 2.73 11.00
C PHE A 68 -30.28 3.47 9.78
N LEU A 69 -29.69 4.65 9.52
CA LEU A 69 -30.06 5.49 8.40
C LEU A 69 -29.12 5.29 7.21
N THR A 70 -29.68 5.16 6.02
CA THR A 70 -28.90 5.15 4.76
C THR A 70 -28.64 6.54 4.21
N MET A 71 -29.07 7.59 4.92
CA MET A 71 -29.01 8.99 4.48
C MET A 71 -27.57 9.43 4.16
N ASN A 72 -26.59 9.06 4.98
CA ASN A 72 -25.19 9.38 4.73
C ASN A 72 -24.68 8.82 3.39
N TYR A 73 -25.17 7.64 2.98
CA TYR A 73 -24.81 7.06 1.69
C TYR A 73 -25.57 7.73 0.54
N THR A 74 -26.86 8.04 0.70
CA THR A 74 -27.63 8.74 -0.33
C THR A 74 -27.08 10.12 -0.59
N ASP A 75 -26.68 10.86 0.46
CA ASP A 75 -26.07 12.17 0.36
C ASP A 75 -24.67 12.11 -0.26
N THR A 76 -23.86 11.14 0.16
CA THR A 76 -22.52 10.91 -0.39
C THR A 76 -22.57 10.55 -1.87
N LEU A 77 -23.38 9.59 -2.26
CA LEU A 77 -23.48 9.12 -3.64
C LEU A 77 -24.30 10.05 -4.54
N GLY A 78 -25.25 10.81 -3.99
CA GLY A 78 -26.05 11.80 -4.70
C GLY A 78 -25.32 13.12 -4.95
N SER A 79 -24.24 13.41 -4.23
CA SER A 79 -23.51 14.67 -4.34
C SER A 79 -22.57 14.70 -5.54
N TRP A 80 -22.77 15.70 -6.43
CA TRP A 80 -21.83 15.97 -7.52
C TRP A 80 -20.41 16.31 -7.02
N VAL A 81 -20.31 17.01 -5.88
CA VAL A 81 -19.01 17.35 -5.26
C VAL A 81 -18.25 16.10 -4.87
N THR A 82 -18.93 15.12 -4.30
CA THR A 82 -18.34 13.82 -3.95
C THR A 82 -17.81 13.12 -5.19
N TRP A 83 -18.58 12.99 -6.25
CA TRP A 83 -18.13 12.37 -7.50
C TRP A 83 -16.95 13.08 -8.12
N LYS A 84 -16.96 14.41 -8.16
CA LYS A 84 -15.83 15.22 -8.63
C LYS A 84 -14.57 14.94 -7.80
N THR A 85 -14.71 14.81 -6.49
CA THR A 85 -13.60 14.51 -5.57
C THR A 85 -13.05 13.09 -5.78
N TYR A 86 -13.92 12.10 -5.99
CA TYR A 86 -13.50 10.73 -6.36
C TYR A 86 -12.76 10.70 -7.69
N LEU A 87 -13.28 11.36 -8.72
CA LEU A 87 -12.62 11.46 -10.04
C LEU A 87 -11.25 12.14 -9.94
N ASN A 88 -11.13 13.19 -9.13
CA ASN A 88 -9.87 13.87 -8.90
C ASN A 88 -8.85 12.95 -8.17
N THR A 89 -9.31 12.18 -7.19
CA THR A 89 -8.48 11.19 -6.49
C THR A 89 -8.01 10.10 -7.45
N LEU A 90 -8.88 9.59 -8.32
CA LEU A 90 -8.52 8.62 -9.35
C LEU A 90 -7.53 9.20 -10.37
N LYS A 91 -7.70 10.48 -10.74
CA LYS A 91 -6.75 11.20 -11.60
C LYS A 91 -5.35 11.24 -10.98
N PHE A 92 -5.23 11.68 -9.72
CA PHE A 92 -3.95 11.67 -9.01
C PHE A 92 -3.38 10.26 -8.93
N THR A 93 -4.19 9.28 -8.57
CA THR A 93 -3.77 7.89 -8.47
C THR A 93 -3.22 7.37 -9.79
N ALA A 94 -3.91 7.61 -10.90
CA ALA A 94 -3.48 7.15 -12.22
C ALA A 94 -2.17 7.80 -12.67
N ILE A 95 -2.03 9.12 -12.49
CA ILE A 95 -0.82 9.86 -12.88
C ILE A 95 0.37 9.45 -12.02
N VAL A 96 0.20 9.41 -10.69
CA VAL A 96 1.28 9.02 -9.76
C VAL A 96 1.68 7.58 -9.98
N TRP A 97 0.72 6.67 -10.15
CA TRP A 97 0.99 5.27 -10.49
C TRP A 97 1.81 5.14 -11.79
N ALA A 98 1.41 5.80 -12.86
CA ALA A 98 2.11 5.71 -14.13
C ALA A 98 3.56 6.23 -14.04
N LEU A 99 3.75 7.39 -13.38
CA LEU A 99 5.08 7.97 -13.19
C LEU A 99 5.97 7.11 -12.28
N THR A 100 5.43 6.64 -11.16
CA THR A 100 6.19 5.78 -10.22
C THR A 100 6.49 4.42 -10.84
N LEU A 101 5.61 3.87 -11.69
CA LEU A 101 5.86 2.62 -12.41
C LEU A 101 7.02 2.77 -13.39
N VAL A 102 7.03 3.84 -14.19
CA VAL A 102 8.13 4.10 -15.13
C VAL A 102 9.44 4.32 -14.38
N ILE A 103 9.47 5.24 -13.42
CA ILE A 103 10.68 5.55 -12.66
C ILE A 103 11.14 4.32 -11.87
N GLY A 104 10.21 3.68 -11.16
CA GLY A 104 10.48 2.53 -10.30
C GLY A 104 11.01 1.32 -11.07
N PHE A 105 10.44 1.04 -12.26
CA PHE A 105 10.90 -0.03 -13.13
C PHE A 105 12.34 0.22 -13.60
N TRP A 106 12.64 1.43 -14.11
CA TRP A 106 13.98 1.72 -14.61
C TRP A 106 15.04 1.74 -13.51
N VAL A 107 14.72 2.27 -12.33
CA VAL A 107 15.62 2.23 -11.16
C VAL A 107 15.88 0.78 -10.74
N ALA A 108 14.82 -0.02 -10.59
CA ALA A 108 14.95 -1.42 -10.20
C ALA A 108 15.72 -2.24 -11.26
N TYR A 109 15.43 -2.02 -12.54
CA TYR A 109 16.14 -2.65 -13.66
C TYR A 109 17.64 -2.32 -13.66
N PHE A 110 17.97 -1.04 -13.49
CA PHE A 110 19.36 -0.60 -13.42
C PHE A 110 20.09 -1.27 -12.23
N LEU A 111 19.49 -1.24 -11.05
CA LEU A 111 20.06 -1.85 -9.85
C LEU A 111 20.26 -3.37 -10.02
N ALA A 112 19.26 -4.08 -10.57
CA ALA A 112 19.30 -5.53 -10.68
C ALA A 112 20.30 -6.03 -11.74
N PHE A 113 20.41 -5.36 -12.89
CA PHE A 113 21.14 -5.92 -14.05
C PHE A 113 22.43 -5.20 -14.42
N HIS A 114 22.54 -3.89 -14.15
CA HIS A 114 23.75 -3.12 -14.51
C HIS A 114 24.82 -3.16 -13.40
N ILE A 115 24.41 -3.38 -12.18
CA ILE A 115 25.35 -3.49 -11.05
C ILE A 115 25.71 -4.97 -10.84
N ARG A 116 26.99 -5.31 -11.05
CA ARG A 116 27.45 -6.71 -10.98
C ARG A 116 27.71 -7.21 -9.55
N LYS A 117 28.16 -6.31 -8.66
CA LYS A 117 28.50 -6.67 -7.26
C LYS A 117 27.28 -6.57 -6.37
N THR A 118 26.85 -7.67 -5.76
CA THR A 118 25.71 -7.72 -4.83
C THR A 118 25.84 -6.72 -3.67
N SER A 119 27.05 -6.54 -3.12
CA SER A 119 27.27 -5.52 -2.08
C SER A 119 27.00 -4.11 -2.57
N THR A 120 27.40 -3.76 -3.79
CA THR A 120 27.12 -2.44 -4.39
C THR A 120 25.62 -2.28 -4.69
N GLN A 121 24.95 -3.33 -5.16
CA GLN A 121 23.49 -3.32 -5.35
C GLN A 121 22.76 -3.00 -4.04
N MET A 122 23.15 -3.71 -2.95
CA MET A 122 22.55 -3.50 -1.64
C MET A 122 22.83 -2.10 -1.08
N ILE A 123 24.05 -1.58 -1.23
CA ILE A 123 24.41 -0.22 -0.79
C ILE A 123 23.56 0.81 -1.55
N LEU A 124 23.46 0.70 -2.87
CA LEU A 124 22.67 1.64 -3.67
C LEU A 124 21.18 1.54 -3.34
N PHE A 125 20.65 0.32 -3.15
CA PHE A 125 19.27 0.13 -2.71
C PHE A 125 19.03 0.75 -1.32
N LEU A 126 19.95 0.58 -0.38
CA LEU A 126 19.89 1.24 0.94
C LEU A 126 19.91 2.75 0.82
N ILE A 127 20.77 3.32 -0.05
CA ILE A 127 20.80 4.77 -0.31
C ILE A 127 19.46 5.26 -0.84
N CYS A 128 18.81 4.52 -1.74
CA CYS A 128 17.45 4.83 -2.19
C CYS A 128 16.42 4.78 -1.04
N THR A 129 16.69 3.97 0.00
CA THR A 129 15.79 3.80 1.16
C THR A 129 15.99 4.88 2.23
N VAL A 130 17.17 5.50 2.33
CA VAL A 130 17.50 6.52 3.35
C VAL A 130 16.48 7.66 3.43
N PRO A 131 16.00 8.24 2.32
CA PRO A 131 14.97 9.30 2.38
C PRO A 131 13.70 8.90 3.12
N PHE A 132 13.38 7.59 3.16
CA PHE A 132 12.19 7.07 3.85
C PHE A 132 12.34 7.02 5.37
N MET A 133 13.54 7.16 5.89
CA MET A 133 13.79 7.31 7.32
C MET A 133 13.33 8.67 7.85
N THR A 134 13.09 9.64 6.98
CA THR A 134 12.55 10.95 7.34
C THR A 134 11.02 10.97 7.24
N SER A 135 10.38 11.85 8.03
CA SER A 135 8.93 12.03 8.00
C SER A 135 8.42 12.40 6.60
N ASN A 136 7.28 11.83 6.20
CA ASN A 136 6.58 12.20 4.96
C ASN A 136 6.29 13.70 4.89
N ILE A 137 5.88 14.30 6.01
CA ILE A 137 5.57 15.72 6.10
C ILE A 137 6.82 16.57 5.80
N ILE A 138 7.97 16.23 6.37
CA ILE A 138 9.23 16.96 6.12
C ILE A 138 9.62 16.86 4.65
N ARG A 139 9.55 15.68 4.05
CA ARG A 139 9.87 15.48 2.63
C ARG A 139 8.94 16.27 1.70
N MET A 140 7.66 16.34 2.03
CA MET A 140 6.67 17.09 1.29
C MET A 140 6.92 18.61 1.42
N ILE A 141 7.08 19.12 2.64
CA ILE A 141 7.30 20.55 2.90
C ILE A 141 8.62 21.03 2.27
N SER A 142 9.63 20.18 2.14
CA SER A 142 10.89 20.52 1.50
C SER A 142 10.75 20.96 0.03
N TRP A 143 9.66 20.63 -0.65
CA TRP A 143 9.35 21.13 -1.98
C TRP A 143 8.88 22.59 -2.01
N ILE A 144 8.37 23.13 -0.90
CA ILE A 144 7.87 24.51 -0.84
C ILE A 144 8.96 25.55 -1.18
N PRO A 145 10.16 25.53 -0.55
CA PRO A 145 11.24 26.44 -0.92
C PRO A 145 11.82 26.18 -2.31
N VAL A 146 11.60 25.00 -2.90
CA VAL A 146 12.06 24.68 -4.26
C VAL A 146 11.10 25.22 -5.30
N LEU A 147 9.79 25.03 -5.11
CA LEU A 147 8.74 25.33 -6.09
C LEU A 147 8.06 26.69 -5.87
N GLY A 148 8.32 27.34 -4.74
CA GLY A 148 7.69 28.64 -4.40
C GLY A 148 7.95 29.73 -5.42
N ARG A 149 7.18 30.82 -5.36
CA ARG A 149 7.32 31.98 -6.26
C ARG A 149 8.75 32.55 -6.26
N ASN A 150 9.36 32.66 -5.08
CA ASN A 150 10.74 33.06 -4.89
C ASN A 150 11.65 31.85 -4.59
N GLY A 151 11.23 30.67 -5.01
CA GLY A 151 11.92 29.41 -4.76
C GLY A 151 13.07 29.18 -5.73
N LEU A 152 13.84 28.12 -5.45
CA LEU A 152 15.08 27.81 -6.20
C LEU A 152 14.83 27.69 -7.71
N VAL A 153 13.76 27.02 -8.13
CA VAL A 153 13.46 26.80 -9.56
C VAL A 153 13.18 28.14 -10.26
N ASN A 154 12.30 28.96 -9.72
CA ASN A 154 11.95 30.25 -10.31
C ASN A 154 13.15 31.20 -10.34
N SER A 155 13.91 31.32 -9.24
CA SER A 155 15.09 32.18 -9.16
C SER A 155 16.14 31.78 -10.19
N THR A 156 16.45 30.48 -10.29
CA THR A 156 17.42 29.98 -11.26
C THR A 156 16.97 30.25 -12.72
N LEU A 157 15.70 30.00 -13.05
CA LEU A 157 15.19 30.22 -14.40
C LEU A 157 15.18 31.69 -14.80
N ILE A 158 14.93 32.62 -13.85
CA ILE A 158 15.00 34.06 -14.06
C ILE A 158 16.45 34.51 -14.26
N GLU A 159 17.37 34.05 -13.40
CA GLU A 159 18.79 34.36 -13.49
C GLU A 159 19.40 33.86 -14.80
N MET A 160 18.95 32.71 -15.30
CA MET A 160 19.37 32.17 -16.61
C MET A 160 18.72 32.88 -17.80
N GLY A 161 17.78 33.82 -17.55
CA GLY A 161 17.06 34.54 -18.59
C GLY A 161 16.05 33.69 -19.38
N VAL A 162 15.70 32.52 -18.87
CA VAL A 162 14.76 31.58 -19.52
C VAL A 162 13.32 32.08 -19.40
N ILE A 163 12.97 32.69 -18.25
CA ILE A 163 11.63 33.24 -17.99
C ILE A 163 11.73 34.69 -17.48
N PRO A 164 10.82 35.58 -17.89
CA PRO A 164 10.82 36.98 -17.44
C PRO A 164 10.14 37.15 -16.08
N GLN A 165 9.29 36.24 -15.66
CA GLN A 165 8.51 36.31 -14.43
C GLN A 165 8.40 34.94 -13.78
N PRO A 166 8.22 34.86 -12.42
CA PRO A 166 8.05 33.58 -11.72
C PRO A 166 6.84 32.81 -12.21
N ILE A 167 6.99 31.51 -12.33
CA ILE A 167 5.92 30.56 -12.64
C ILE A 167 5.11 30.32 -11.36
N GLU A 168 3.86 30.78 -11.31
CA GLU A 168 3.02 30.70 -10.11
C GLU A 168 2.41 29.30 -9.87
N TRP A 169 2.16 28.54 -10.94
CA TRP A 169 1.54 27.22 -10.84
C TRP A 169 2.50 26.09 -10.43
N LEU A 170 3.80 26.36 -10.23
CA LEU A 170 4.75 25.34 -9.76
C LEU A 170 4.40 24.83 -8.34
N LEU A 171 3.94 25.73 -7.46
CA LEU A 171 3.49 25.40 -6.11
C LEU A 171 1.98 25.65 -6.01
N TYR A 172 1.33 25.02 -5.04
CA TYR A 172 -0.11 25.12 -4.79
C TYR A 172 -0.96 24.73 -6.02
N SER A 173 -0.62 23.60 -6.63
CA SER A 173 -1.25 23.09 -7.84
C SER A 173 -1.32 21.57 -7.85
N ASP A 174 -2.08 21.02 -8.80
CA ASP A 174 -2.08 19.56 -9.07
C ASP A 174 -0.70 19.02 -9.42
N PHE A 175 0.13 19.85 -10.11
CA PHE A 175 1.51 19.47 -10.42
C PHE A 175 2.34 19.28 -9.15
N ALA A 176 2.27 20.21 -8.19
CA ALA A 176 3.00 20.11 -6.93
C ALA A 176 2.55 18.89 -6.11
N VAL A 177 1.25 18.59 -6.10
CA VAL A 177 0.70 17.40 -5.46
C VAL A 177 1.26 16.12 -6.08
N VAL A 178 1.20 16.00 -7.40
CA VAL A 178 1.72 14.83 -8.13
C VAL A 178 3.21 14.66 -7.91
N LEU A 179 3.99 15.74 -8.02
CA LEU A 179 5.44 15.71 -7.83
C LEU A 179 5.81 15.22 -6.43
N ALA A 180 5.16 15.76 -5.40
CA ALA A 180 5.39 15.33 -4.03
C ALA A 180 4.98 13.86 -3.81
N MET A 181 3.84 13.42 -4.32
CA MET A 181 3.40 12.03 -4.23
C MET A 181 4.34 11.06 -4.97
N VAL A 182 4.82 11.44 -6.16
CA VAL A 182 5.81 10.63 -6.89
C VAL A 182 7.08 10.48 -6.06
N HIS A 183 7.60 11.56 -5.50
CA HIS A 183 8.76 11.49 -4.61
C HIS A 183 8.49 10.60 -3.38
N LEU A 184 7.31 10.74 -2.76
CA LEU A 184 6.94 9.97 -1.57
C LEU A 184 6.78 8.48 -1.85
N TYR A 185 6.23 8.09 -3.01
CA TYR A 185 5.78 6.71 -3.24
C TYR A 185 6.62 5.91 -4.23
N THR A 186 7.61 6.51 -4.91
CA THR A 186 8.46 5.80 -5.88
C THR A 186 9.14 4.57 -5.28
N LEU A 187 9.62 4.62 -4.02
CA LEU A 187 10.28 3.47 -3.41
C LEU A 187 9.34 2.28 -3.19
N PHE A 188 8.07 2.53 -2.92
CA PHE A 188 7.08 1.46 -2.79
C PHE A 188 6.82 0.73 -4.12
N MET A 189 7.17 1.37 -5.25
CA MET A 189 7.20 0.73 -6.56
C MET A 189 8.55 0.03 -6.83
N VAL A 190 9.67 0.70 -6.51
CA VAL A 190 11.04 0.16 -6.73
C VAL A 190 11.25 -1.16 -6.00
N THR A 191 10.88 -1.22 -4.71
CA THR A 191 11.22 -2.35 -3.82
C THR A 191 10.67 -3.69 -4.32
N PRO A 192 9.37 -3.85 -4.61
CA PRO A 192 8.85 -5.14 -5.07
C PRO A 192 9.36 -5.50 -6.48
N ILE A 193 9.53 -4.51 -7.37
CA ILE A 193 10.10 -4.76 -8.70
C ILE A 193 11.54 -5.23 -8.57
N PHE A 194 12.37 -4.55 -7.79
CA PHE A 194 13.76 -4.93 -7.55
C PHE A 194 13.87 -6.35 -6.98
N ASN A 195 13.07 -6.67 -5.95
CA ASN A 195 13.07 -8.00 -5.34
C ASN A 195 12.66 -9.10 -6.33
N THR A 196 11.72 -8.81 -7.24
CA THR A 196 11.33 -9.76 -8.29
C THR A 196 12.44 -9.92 -9.33
N LEU A 197 13.04 -8.82 -9.80
CA LEU A 197 14.12 -8.84 -10.79
C LEU A 197 15.38 -9.55 -10.26
N MET A 198 15.69 -9.45 -8.97
CA MET A 198 16.83 -10.12 -8.34
C MET A 198 16.71 -11.65 -8.31
N ARG A 199 15.49 -12.20 -8.46
CA ARG A 199 15.25 -13.64 -8.52
C ARG A 199 15.36 -14.23 -9.91
N ILE A 200 15.45 -13.39 -10.96
CA ILE A 200 15.56 -13.84 -12.36
C ILE A 200 16.94 -14.40 -12.60
N ASP A 201 17.00 -15.66 -13.06
CA ASP A 201 18.25 -16.31 -13.41
C ASP A 201 18.87 -15.64 -14.66
N ARG A 202 20.15 -15.32 -14.55
CA ARG A 202 20.90 -14.69 -15.65
C ARG A 202 21.00 -15.58 -16.90
N SER A 203 20.94 -16.89 -16.75
CA SER A 203 20.94 -17.85 -17.87
C SER A 203 19.80 -17.61 -18.87
N LEU A 204 18.65 -17.07 -18.42
CA LEU A 204 17.54 -16.72 -19.30
C LEU A 204 17.90 -15.59 -20.28
N PHE A 205 18.76 -14.64 -19.86
CA PHE A 205 19.24 -13.57 -20.72
C PHE A 205 20.27 -14.08 -21.73
N GLU A 206 21.14 -15.00 -21.30
CA GLU A 206 22.15 -15.63 -22.14
C GLU A 206 21.44 -16.49 -23.21
N ALA A 207 20.51 -17.34 -22.82
CA ALA A 207 19.73 -18.14 -23.75
C ALA A 207 18.93 -17.29 -24.78
N ALA A 208 18.34 -16.18 -24.36
CA ALA A 208 17.63 -15.27 -25.26
C ALA A 208 18.60 -14.60 -26.27
N ARG A 209 19.81 -14.22 -25.83
CA ARG A 209 20.84 -13.66 -26.71
C ARG A 209 21.42 -14.69 -27.67
N ASP A 210 21.63 -15.92 -27.21
CA ASP A 210 22.09 -17.04 -28.06
C ASP A 210 21.04 -17.37 -29.12
N ALA A 211 19.76 -17.17 -28.84
CA ALA A 211 18.67 -17.25 -29.81
C ALA A 211 18.59 -16.03 -30.76
N GLY A 212 19.54 -15.07 -30.66
CA GLY A 212 19.61 -13.87 -31.54
C GLY A 212 18.72 -12.69 -31.06
N ALA A 213 18.18 -12.71 -29.85
CA ALA A 213 17.35 -11.60 -29.35
C ALA A 213 18.19 -10.35 -29.08
N SER A 214 17.73 -9.20 -29.62
CA SER A 214 18.27 -7.89 -29.27
C SER A 214 17.98 -7.52 -27.81
N GLY A 215 18.75 -6.58 -27.24
CA GLY A 215 18.53 -6.12 -25.85
C GLY A 215 17.10 -5.62 -25.59
N TRP A 216 16.47 -5.00 -26.60
CA TRP A 216 15.08 -4.55 -26.52
C TRP A 216 14.09 -5.71 -26.53
N GLN A 217 14.35 -6.74 -27.33
CA GLN A 217 13.54 -7.97 -27.34
C GLN A 217 13.66 -8.73 -26.01
N VAL A 218 14.85 -8.79 -25.42
CA VAL A 218 15.05 -9.36 -24.07
C VAL A 218 14.26 -8.58 -23.04
N LEU A 219 14.29 -7.26 -23.08
CA LEU A 219 13.52 -6.42 -22.15
C LEU A 219 12.01 -6.71 -22.23
N TRP A 220 11.42 -6.70 -23.44
CA TRP A 220 9.98 -6.86 -23.61
C TRP A 220 9.49 -8.29 -23.46
N ASN A 221 10.27 -9.28 -23.91
CA ASN A 221 9.83 -10.67 -23.96
C ASN A 221 10.28 -11.49 -22.74
N VAL A 222 11.28 -11.03 -21.99
CA VAL A 222 11.81 -11.76 -20.82
C VAL A 222 11.65 -10.93 -19.55
N VAL A 223 12.23 -9.72 -19.51
CA VAL A 223 12.30 -8.96 -18.25
C VAL A 223 10.93 -8.48 -17.80
N ILE A 224 10.19 -7.78 -18.68
CA ILE A 224 8.88 -7.21 -18.32
C ILE A 224 7.87 -8.30 -17.92
N PRO A 225 7.72 -9.42 -18.67
CA PRO A 225 6.85 -10.50 -18.24
C PRO A 225 7.21 -11.09 -16.87
N LEU A 226 8.50 -11.31 -16.60
CA LEU A 226 8.97 -11.83 -15.32
C LEU A 226 8.90 -10.79 -14.18
N ALA A 227 8.91 -9.49 -14.50
CA ALA A 227 8.75 -8.42 -13.52
C ALA A 227 7.28 -8.16 -13.14
N LYS A 228 6.30 -8.71 -13.87
CA LYS A 228 4.86 -8.46 -13.65
C LYS A 228 4.41 -8.63 -12.19
N PRO A 229 4.81 -9.65 -11.43
CA PRO A 229 4.40 -9.80 -10.03
C PRO A 229 4.91 -8.65 -9.17
N GLY A 230 6.17 -8.26 -9.35
CA GLY A 230 6.74 -7.11 -8.64
C GLY A 230 6.04 -5.80 -8.99
N MET A 231 5.74 -5.58 -10.28
CA MET A 231 4.98 -4.42 -10.73
C MET A 231 3.55 -4.42 -10.16
N ALA A 232 2.89 -5.57 -10.07
CA ALA A 232 1.56 -5.68 -9.51
C ALA A 232 1.54 -5.35 -8.00
N ILE A 233 2.49 -5.89 -7.23
CA ILE A 233 2.63 -5.59 -5.79
C ILE A 233 2.93 -4.10 -5.59
N GLY A 234 3.87 -3.53 -6.36
CA GLY A 234 4.16 -2.10 -6.31
C GLY A 234 2.95 -1.23 -6.68
N THR A 235 2.17 -1.65 -7.68
CA THR A 235 0.92 -0.97 -8.07
C THR A 235 -0.08 -0.98 -6.92
N ILE A 236 -0.28 -2.10 -6.24
CA ILE A 236 -1.18 -2.19 -5.07
C ILE A 236 -0.74 -1.21 -3.98
N PHE A 237 0.55 -1.16 -3.64
CA PHE A 237 1.06 -0.22 -2.65
C PHE A 237 0.82 1.22 -3.05
N VAL A 238 1.23 1.62 -4.27
CA VAL A 238 1.12 3.01 -4.71
C VAL A 238 -0.34 3.45 -4.79
N VAL A 239 -1.21 2.64 -5.40
CA VAL A 239 -2.64 2.96 -5.52
C VAL A 239 -3.27 3.15 -4.14
N THR A 240 -3.02 2.22 -3.21
CA THR A 240 -3.59 2.30 -1.86
C THR A 240 -3.08 3.51 -1.10
N LEU A 241 -1.77 3.81 -1.16
CA LEU A 241 -1.16 4.94 -0.46
C LEU A 241 -1.64 6.28 -1.01
N VAL A 242 -1.72 6.44 -2.34
CA VAL A 242 -2.17 7.68 -2.97
C VAL A 242 -3.65 7.95 -2.66
N MET A 243 -4.51 6.94 -2.74
CA MET A 243 -5.94 7.11 -2.47
C MET A 243 -6.24 7.49 -1.00
N ALA A 244 -5.38 7.07 -0.08
CA ALA A 244 -5.50 7.39 1.35
C ALA A 244 -4.78 8.69 1.76
N ASP A 245 -4.03 9.34 0.86
CA ASP A 245 -3.23 10.52 1.20
C ASP A 245 -4.06 11.81 1.18
N PHE A 246 -4.34 12.32 2.35
CA PHE A 246 -4.93 13.66 2.53
C PHE A 246 -3.88 14.74 2.76
N SER A 247 -2.75 14.39 3.39
CA SER A 247 -1.77 15.35 3.86
C SER A 247 -1.03 16.04 2.73
N THR A 248 -0.61 15.29 1.72
CA THR A 248 0.06 15.84 0.54
C THR A 248 -0.88 16.76 -0.24
N VAL A 249 -2.15 16.33 -0.44
CA VAL A 249 -3.13 17.18 -1.11
C VAL A 249 -3.39 18.45 -0.31
N GLN A 250 -3.57 18.35 1.01
CA GLN A 250 -3.83 19.52 1.86
C GLN A 250 -2.72 20.57 1.79
N VAL A 251 -1.45 20.16 1.84
CA VAL A 251 -0.30 21.08 1.90
C VAL A 251 0.10 21.57 0.52
N MET A 252 0.20 20.66 -0.45
CA MET A 252 0.79 20.98 -1.77
C MET A 252 -0.21 21.59 -2.74
N SER A 253 -1.53 21.39 -2.55
CA SER A 253 -2.53 22.02 -3.41
C SER A 253 -2.88 23.46 -3.02
N GLY A 254 -2.51 23.90 -1.80
CA GLY A 254 -2.91 25.21 -1.31
C GLY A 254 -4.44 25.41 -1.25
N GLY A 255 -5.22 24.33 -1.13
CA GLY A 255 -6.69 24.38 -1.12
C GLY A 255 -7.35 24.41 -2.51
N GLN A 256 -6.57 24.37 -3.60
CA GLN A 256 -7.11 24.39 -4.98
C GLN A 256 -7.61 23.03 -5.46
N SER A 257 -7.18 21.96 -4.82
CA SER A 257 -7.59 20.59 -5.14
C SER A 257 -8.06 19.84 -3.91
N ALA A 258 -8.96 18.88 -4.14
CA ALA A 258 -9.48 18.01 -3.10
C ALA A 258 -9.28 16.53 -3.48
N SER A 259 -9.05 15.69 -2.46
CA SER A 259 -9.13 14.24 -2.55
C SER A 259 -10.19 13.70 -1.60
N VAL A 260 -10.63 12.46 -1.81
CA VAL A 260 -11.61 11.82 -0.91
C VAL A 260 -11.08 11.76 0.51
N ALA A 261 -9.81 11.41 0.69
CA ALA A 261 -9.17 11.38 2.00
C ALA A 261 -9.16 12.77 2.68
N LEU A 262 -8.89 13.86 1.92
CA LEU A 262 -8.97 15.23 2.43
C LEU A 262 -10.40 15.62 2.77
N MET A 263 -11.38 15.22 1.95
CA MET A 263 -12.80 15.46 2.23
C MET A 263 -13.23 14.78 3.54
N MET A 264 -12.88 13.50 3.74
CA MET A 264 -13.14 12.78 4.99
C MET A 264 -12.48 13.48 6.20
N LYS A 265 -11.21 13.89 6.07
CA LYS A 265 -10.52 14.65 7.12
C LYS A 265 -11.24 15.94 7.47
N ASN A 266 -11.76 16.68 6.50
CA ASN A 266 -12.52 17.90 6.73
C ASN A 266 -13.87 17.61 7.41
N GLN A 267 -14.61 16.56 6.99
CA GLN A 267 -15.83 16.11 7.64
C GLN A 267 -15.57 15.75 9.12
N MET A 268 -14.49 15.02 9.41
CA MET A 268 -14.10 14.71 10.79
C MET A 268 -13.78 15.96 11.60
N SER A 269 -13.15 16.98 10.99
CA SER A 269 -12.85 18.25 11.65
C SER A 269 -14.12 19.06 11.96
N LEU A 270 -15.19 18.82 11.21
CA LEU A 270 -16.53 19.41 11.42
C LEU A 270 -17.43 18.53 12.28
N LEU A 271 -16.88 17.49 12.94
CA LEU A 271 -17.60 16.51 13.77
C LEU A 271 -18.65 15.67 13.00
N GLN A 272 -18.61 15.65 11.67
CA GLN A 272 -19.49 14.86 10.80
C GLN A 272 -18.97 13.44 10.64
N TYR A 273 -18.77 12.72 11.77
CA TYR A 273 -18.19 11.38 11.78
C TYR A 273 -18.96 10.35 10.95
N PRO A 274 -20.32 10.28 10.97
CA PRO A 274 -21.06 9.33 10.16
C PRO A 274 -20.89 9.56 8.66
N ALA A 275 -20.90 10.80 8.19
CA ALA A 275 -20.64 11.13 6.79
C ALA A 275 -19.20 10.78 6.37
N ALA A 276 -18.20 11.06 7.23
CA ALA A 276 -16.82 10.65 6.99
C ALA A 276 -16.68 9.13 6.96
N ALA A 277 -17.37 8.40 7.85
CA ALA A 277 -17.38 6.95 7.89
C ALA A 277 -18.04 6.34 6.64
N ALA A 278 -19.15 6.90 6.14
CA ALA A 278 -19.77 6.46 4.89
C ALA A 278 -18.82 6.63 3.70
N ASN A 279 -18.14 7.78 3.59
CA ASN A 279 -17.11 7.99 2.58
C ASN A 279 -15.92 7.03 2.72
N ALA A 280 -15.51 6.68 3.95
CA ALA A 280 -14.44 5.72 4.19
C ALA A 280 -14.82 4.31 3.74
N VAL A 281 -16.06 3.87 3.99
CA VAL A 281 -16.58 2.56 3.51
C VAL A 281 -16.61 2.52 1.99
N VAL A 282 -17.10 3.58 1.33
CA VAL A 282 -17.12 3.66 -0.14
C VAL A 282 -15.70 3.67 -0.70
N LEU A 283 -14.78 4.44 -0.13
CA LEU A 283 -13.38 4.46 -0.54
C LEU A 283 -12.71 3.08 -0.38
N LEU A 284 -12.96 2.41 0.75
CA LEU A 284 -12.47 1.06 0.99
C LEU A 284 -12.97 0.08 -0.07
N ALA A 285 -14.26 0.15 -0.43
CA ALA A 285 -14.83 -0.69 -1.48
C ALA A 285 -14.16 -0.42 -2.84
N VAL A 286 -13.93 0.85 -3.20
CA VAL A 286 -13.24 1.22 -4.44
C VAL A 286 -11.81 0.68 -4.46
N VAL A 287 -11.06 0.85 -3.37
CA VAL A 287 -9.68 0.33 -3.26
C VAL A 287 -9.66 -1.19 -3.37
N LEU A 288 -10.56 -1.89 -2.67
CA LEU A 288 -10.63 -3.36 -2.73
C LEU A 288 -10.98 -3.84 -4.14
N LEU A 289 -11.88 -3.17 -4.86
CA LEU A 289 -12.19 -3.48 -6.26
C LEU A 289 -10.99 -3.26 -7.18
N MET A 290 -10.24 -2.18 -7.00
CA MET A 290 -9.00 -1.93 -7.76
C MET A 290 -7.95 -3.00 -7.48
N VAL A 291 -7.72 -3.35 -6.22
CA VAL A 291 -6.80 -4.43 -5.83
C VAL A 291 -7.24 -5.77 -6.41
N ALA A 292 -8.52 -6.10 -6.32
CA ALA A 292 -9.06 -7.33 -6.90
C ALA A 292 -8.90 -7.37 -8.43
N ALA A 293 -9.06 -6.24 -9.12
CA ALA A 293 -8.82 -6.13 -10.56
C ALA A 293 -7.34 -6.36 -10.90
N ILE A 294 -6.41 -5.75 -10.14
CA ILE A 294 -4.96 -5.96 -10.32
C ILE A 294 -4.59 -7.44 -10.13
N LEU A 295 -5.11 -8.07 -9.06
CA LEU A 295 -4.85 -9.48 -8.75
C LEU A 295 -5.44 -10.45 -9.78
N ARG A 296 -6.50 -10.05 -10.51
CA ARG A 296 -7.03 -10.85 -11.62
C ARG A 296 -6.16 -10.79 -12.88
N VAL A 297 -5.51 -9.65 -13.12
CA VAL A 297 -4.65 -9.46 -14.29
C VAL A 297 -3.30 -10.16 -14.11
N VAL A 298 -2.81 -10.21 -12.86
CA VAL A 298 -1.50 -10.81 -12.53
C VAL A 298 -1.71 -11.95 -11.54
N ASP A 299 -1.46 -13.19 -11.98
CA ASP A 299 -1.53 -14.38 -11.13
C ASP A 299 -0.29 -14.47 -10.23
N ILE A 300 -0.34 -13.73 -9.10
CA ILE A 300 0.77 -13.68 -8.14
C ILE A 300 1.05 -15.06 -7.50
N ARG A 301 0.05 -15.96 -7.47
CA ARG A 301 0.19 -17.28 -6.83
C ARG A 301 1.10 -18.25 -7.57
N LYS A 302 1.30 -18.05 -8.87
CA LYS A 302 2.15 -18.93 -9.69
C LYS A 302 3.63 -18.62 -9.57
N GLU A 303 3.99 -17.51 -8.92
CA GLU A 303 5.34 -16.97 -8.93
C GLU A 303 5.92 -16.72 -7.52
N LEU A 304 5.17 -17.05 -6.46
CA LEU A 304 5.63 -17.17 -5.07
C LEU A 304 6.02 -18.59 -4.74
#